data_62eb38fac41399a0255f2949fc66e29b
#
_entry.id   62eb38fac41399a0255f2949fc66e29b
#
_cell.length_a   1.000
_cell.length_b   1.000
_cell.length_c   1.000
_cell.angle_alpha   90.00
_cell.angle_beta   90.00
_cell.angle_gamma   90.00
#
_symmetry.space_group_name_H-M   'P 1'
#
loop_
_entity.id
_entity.type
_entity.pdbx_description
1 polymer ?
#
loop_
_entity_poly.entity_id
_entity_poly.type
_entity_poly.pdbx_seq_one_letter_code
_entity_poly.pdbx_strand_id
1 'polypeptide(L)'
;MATFKTRLSQISKTNGKVILANDYDLSVKNLESKTIQNIKQLHPFLCGIKLNFHLLLPLSGKEIQKINKTAHRYGLQTIADIKLNDIGNTNRVTAEHLWNLGFDAVIANPIMGLDSLKNLVKSAHKNGKGVITLCHMSAPEAKLSYDMEIKMGKKQQLYQLFLNWALTAKVDGIVVGATFPKIIQYCSKQAGKNLSIFSPGVGTQGGSANEVISSGTNYLIVGRTILNSKNPTRIAKELQLQSFGK
;
A
#
# COMPACT_ATOMS: atom_id res chain seq x y z
N MET A 1 -14.30 -14.36 9.83
CA MET A 1 -13.83 -12.94 9.98
C MET A 1 -13.90 -12.24 8.62
N ALA A 2 -14.18 -10.92 8.59
CA ALA A 2 -14.12 -10.16 7.35
C ALA A 2 -12.68 -10.09 6.84
N THR A 3 -12.48 -10.21 5.51
CA THR A 3 -11.14 -10.13 4.89
C THR A 3 -10.57 -8.71 4.96
N PHE A 4 -9.27 -8.54 4.82
CA PHE A 4 -8.62 -7.23 4.68
C PHE A 4 -9.31 -6.38 3.60
N LYS A 5 -9.53 -6.96 2.40
CA LYS A 5 -10.18 -6.28 1.27
C LYS A 5 -11.59 -5.79 1.65
N THR A 6 -12.38 -6.60 2.37
CA THR A 6 -13.71 -6.22 2.84
C THR A 6 -13.65 -5.07 3.83
N ARG A 7 -12.78 -5.15 4.84
CA ARG A 7 -12.64 -4.09 5.86
C ARG A 7 -12.18 -2.76 5.24
N LEU A 8 -11.17 -2.81 4.36
CA LEU A 8 -10.68 -1.63 3.66
C LEU A 8 -11.77 -1.00 2.78
N SER A 9 -12.54 -1.83 2.05
CA SER A 9 -13.66 -1.36 1.23
C SER A 9 -14.78 -0.73 2.07
N GLN A 10 -15.07 -1.28 3.25
CA GLN A 10 -16.11 -0.72 4.14
C GLN A 10 -15.73 0.68 4.62
N ILE A 11 -14.54 0.85 5.19
CA ILE A 11 -14.09 2.17 5.69
C ILE A 11 -13.93 3.18 4.56
N SER A 12 -13.54 2.75 3.35
CA SER A 12 -13.36 3.66 2.21
C SER A 12 -14.67 4.25 1.68
N LYS A 13 -15.82 3.64 1.95
CA LYS A 13 -17.13 4.19 1.58
C LYS A 13 -17.48 5.45 2.35
N THR A 14 -17.03 5.56 3.58
CA THR A 14 -17.28 6.71 4.47
C THR A 14 -16.14 7.71 4.48
N ASN A 15 -14.91 7.23 4.56
CA ASN A 15 -13.73 8.07 4.79
C ASN A 15 -12.93 8.39 3.51
N GLY A 16 -13.39 7.92 2.34
CA GLY A 16 -12.65 8.06 1.08
C GLY A 16 -11.52 7.02 0.95
N LYS A 17 -10.79 7.10 -0.15
CA LYS A 17 -9.83 6.08 -0.58
C LYS A 17 -8.38 6.52 -0.40
N VAL A 18 -8.10 7.29 0.66
CA VAL A 18 -6.76 7.81 0.96
C VAL A 18 -6.12 6.97 2.06
N ILE A 19 -4.89 6.53 1.83
CA ILE A 19 -4.03 5.83 2.79
C ILE A 19 -2.86 6.76 3.10
N LEU A 20 -2.69 7.12 4.38
CA LEU A 20 -1.57 7.96 4.81
C LEU A 20 -0.28 7.14 4.89
N ALA A 21 0.71 7.51 4.09
CA ALA A 21 2.08 7.01 4.26
C ALA A 21 2.81 7.85 5.30
N ASN A 22 3.16 7.25 6.44
CA ASN A 22 3.92 7.93 7.49
C ASN A 22 5.41 7.85 7.16
N ASP A 23 5.82 8.67 6.20
CA ASP A 23 7.19 8.77 5.70
C ASP A 23 7.87 10.00 6.31
N TYR A 24 8.58 9.80 7.42
CA TYR A 24 9.26 10.89 8.14
C TYR A 24 10.73 10.99 7.74
N ASP A 25 11.26 12.21 7.83
CA ASP A 25 12.68 12.49 7.75
C ASP A 25 13.40 12.09 9.04
N LEU A 26 14.71 11.87 8.98
CA LEU A 26 15.57 11.53 10.12
C LEU A 26 15.54 12.59 11.25
N SER A 27 15.22 13.84 10.91
CA SER A 27 15.08 14.94 11.88
C SER A 27 13.88 14.79 12.82
N VAL A 28 12.88 13.97 12.44
CA VAL A 28 11.67 13.78 13.26
C VAL A 28 11.96 12.87 14.44
N LYS A 29 11.82 13.42 15.65
CA LYS A 29 11.90 12.68 16.92
C LYS A 29 10.52 12.19 17.35
N ASN A 30 10.48 11.26 18.32
CA ASN A 30 9.24 10.75 18.92
C ASN A 30 8.25 10.20 17.86
N LEU A 31 8.74 9.32 16.99
CA LEU A 31 8.03 8.77 15.83
C LEU A 31 6.67 8.15 16.20
N GLU A 32 6.60 7.42 17.32
CA GLU A 32 5.34 6.86 17.83
C GLU A 32 4.30 7.96 18.08
N SER A 33 4.66 8.94 18.91
CA SER A 33 3.74 10.03 19.29
C SER A 33 3.30 10.84 18.08
N LYS A 34 4.22 11.13 17.16
CA LYS A 34 3.93 11.85 15.92
C LYS A 34 2.96 11.07 15.02
N THR A 35 3.19 9.77 14.86
CA THR A 35 2.32 8.90 14.06
C THR A 35 0.92 8.83 14.68
N ILE A 36 0.82 8.66 15.99
CA ILE A 36 -0.46 8.65 16.71
C ILE A 36 -1.19 10.00 16.59
N GLN A 37 -0.47 11.11 16.67
CA GLN A 37 -1.06 12.46 16.48
C GLN A 37 -1.65 12.58 15.07
N ASN A 38 -0.94 12.17 14.03
CA ASN A 38 -1.43 12.21 12.66
C ASN A 38 -2.67 11.33 12.48
N ILE A 39 -2.70 10.13 13.07
CA ILE A 39 -3.88 9.26 13.03
C ILE A 39 -5.09 9.98 13.66
N LYS A 40 -4.94 10.51 14.87
CA LYS A 40 -6.02 11.21 15.59
C LYS A 40 -6.55 12.42 14.84
N GLN A 41 -5.68 13.15 14.15
CA GLN A 41 -6.04 14.37 13.41
C GLN A 41 -6.69 14.05 12.06
N LEU A 42 -6.23 13.01 11.36
CA LEU A 42 -6.52 12.80 9.95
C LEU A 42 -7.49 11.63 9.69
N HIS A 43 -7.81 10.80 10.71
CA HIS A 43 -8.64 9.60 10.54
C HIS A 43 -9.97 9.81 9.79
N PRO A 44 -10.69 10.96 9.88
CA PRO A 44 -11.95 11.11 9.16
C PRO A 44 -11.80 11.15 7.63
N PHE A 45 -10.57 11.35 7.14
CA PHE A 45 -10.25 11.50 5.71
C PHE A 45 -9.46 10.32 5.16
N LEU A 46 -9.25 9.26 5.97
CA LEU A 46 -8.37 8.14 5.64
C LEU A 46 -9.14 6.81 5.75
N CYS A 47 -8.81 5.86 4.87
CA CYS A 47 -9.22 4.47 5.03
C CYS A 47 -8.13 3.57 5.62
N GLY A 48 -6.90 4.04 5.68
CA GLY A 48 -5.78 3.29 6.25
C GLY A 48 -4.52 4.11 6.45
N ILE A 49 -3.55 3.49 7.09
CA ILE A 49 -2.19 4.01 7.25
C ILE A 49 -1.17 2.99 6.75
N LYS A 50 -0.07 3.47 6.24
CA LYS A 50 1.07 2.67 5.79
C LYS A 50 2.33 3.09 6.54
N LEU A 51 3.00 2.12 7.16
CA LEU A 51 4.29 2.31 7.83
C LEU A 51 5.39 1.72 6.97
N ASN A 52 6.31 2.57 6.52
CA ASN A 52 7.46 2.15 5.72
C ASN A 52 8.53 1.50 6.58
N PHE A 53 9.40 0.73 5.94
CA PHE A 53 10.47 0.00 6.60
C PHE A 53 11.37 0.91 7.45
N HIS A 54 11.77 2.08 6.92
CA HIS A 54 12.59 3.06 7.65
C HIS A 54 11.91 3.63 8.91
N LEU A 55 10.57 3.65 8.97
CA LEU A 55 9.83 4.01 10.17
C LEU A 55 9.77 2.85 11.16
N LEU A 56 9.70 1.60 10.68
CA LEU A 56 9.63 0.43 11.55
C LEU A 56 10.95 0.12 12.26
N LEU A 57 12.08 0.42 11.62
CA LEU A 57 13.41 0.10 12.16
C LEU A 57 13.71 0.72 13.54
N PRO A 58 13.44 2.01 13.79
CA PRO A 58 13.72 2.63 15.07
C PRO A 58 12.64 2.39 16.15
N LEU A 59 11.48 1.81 15.78
CA LEU A 59 10.37 1.58 16.71
C LEU A 59 10.45 0.21 17.36
N SER A 60 10.18 0.15 18.65
CA SER A 60 9.98 -1.10 19.36
C SER A 60 8.65 -1.76 18.99
N GLY A 61 8.54 -3.06 19.20
CA GLY A 61 7.29 -3.80 18.95
C GLY A 61 6.10 -3.23 19.74
N LYS A 62 6.31 -2.73 20.97
CA LYS A 62 5.25 -2.10 21.78
C LYS A 62 4.75 -0.81 21.18
N GLU A 63 5.65 0.02 20.65
CA GLU A 63 5.29 1.28 19.97
C GLU A 63 4.50 1.01 18.68
N ILE A 64 4.94 0.04 17.87
CA ILE A 64 4.22 -0.38 16.66
C ILE A 64 2.82 -0.90 17.00
N GLN A 65 2.67 -1.76 18.02
CA GLN A 65 1.37 -2.24 18.47
C GLN A 65 0.46 -1.09 18.93
N LYS A 66 0.99 -0.09 19.61
CA LYS A 66 0.23 1.09 20.08
C LYS A 66 -0.26 1.94 18.91
N ILE A 67 0.59 2.14 17.89
CA ILE A 67 0.22 2.81 16.64
C ILE A 67 -0.93 2.06 15.96
N ASN A 68 -0.77 0.75 15.72
CA ASN A 68 -1.76 -0.08 15.05
C ASN A 68 -3.09 -0.14 15.83
N LYS A 69 -3.05 -0.32 17.15
CA LYS A 69 -4.25 -0.26 18.01
C LYS A 69 -4.95 1.10 17.91
N THR A 70 -4.18 2.20 17.81
CA THR A 70 -4.78 3.53 17.65
C THR A 70 -5.48 3.66 16.31
N ALA A 71 -4.87 3.18 15.21
CA ALA A 71 -5.50 3.18 13.90
C ALA A 71 -6.82 2.36 13.90
N HIS A 72 -6.80 1.18 14.49
CA HIS A 72 -7.97 0.30 14.58
C HIS A 72 -9.12 0.90 15.39
N ARG A 73 -8.87 1.70 16.43
CA ARG A 73 -9.92 2.43 17.18
C ARG A 73 -10.73 3.38 16.29
N TYR A 74 -10.14 3.85 15.19
CA TYR A 74 -10.79 4.70 14.19
C TYR A 74 -11.21 3.92 12.93
N GLY A 75 -11.17 2.58 12.98
CA GLY A 75 -11.55 1.70 11.87
C GLY A 75 -10.53 1.63 10.72
N LEU A 76 -9.39 2.34 10.82
CA LEU A 76 -8.37 2.38 9.77
C LEU A 76 -7.66 1.03 9.63
N GLN A 77 -7.37 0.64 8.39
CA GLN A 77 -6.53 -0.53 8.13
C GLN A 77 -5.04 -0.14 8.15
N THR A 78 -4.19 -1.06 8.61
CA THR A 78 -2.75 -0.82 8.79
C THR A 78 -1.93 -1.69 7.85
N ILE A 79 -0.99 -1.08 7.12
CA ILE A 79 -0.20 -1.74 6.07
C ILE A 79 1.28 -1.61 6.40
N ALA A 80 1.98 -2.75 6.50
CA ALA A 80 3.45 -2.80 6.60
C ALA A 80 4.06 -2.74 5.20
N ASP A 81 4.80 -1.67 4.89
CA ASP A 81 5.49 -1.51 3.61
C ASP A 81 6.97 -1.86 3.76
N ILE A 82 7.26 -3.14 3.83
CA ILE A 82 8.63 -3.67 3.91
C ILE A 82 9.09 -4.33 2.60
N LYS A 83 8.23 -4.37 1.60
CA LYS A 83 8.47 -5.01 0.29
C LYS A 83 9.06 -6.41 0.45
N LEU A 84 8.42 -7.21 1.34
CA LEU A 84 8.85 -8.56 1.72
C LEU A 84 9.16 -9.42 0.49
N ASN A 85 10.34 -9.99 0.41
CA ASN A 85 10.81 -10.71 -0.78
C ASN A 85 11.87 -11.80 -0.48
N ASP A 86 11.74 -12.48 0.64
CA ASP A 86 12.67 -13.54 1.06
C ASP A 86 12.14 -14.95 0.68
N ILE A 87 12.84 -15.98 1.09
CA ILE A 87 12.40 -17.39 0.90
C ILE A 87 11.21 -17.74 1.81
N GLY A 88 10.51 -18.83 1.48
CA GLY A 88 9.23 -19.19 2.06
C GLY A 88 9.14 -19.19 3.58
N ASN A 89 10.13 -19.77 4.29
CA ASN A 89 10.11 -19.78 5.75
C ASN A 89 10.32 -18.39 6.37
N THR A 90 11.28 -17.62 5.86
CA THR A 90 11.53 -16.24 6.32
C THR A 90 10.31 -15.37 6.09
N ASN A 91 9.68 -15.46 4.91
CA ASN A 91 8.44 -14.75 4.62
C ASN A 91 7.31 -15.10 5.61
N ARG A 92 7.15 -16.39 5.91
CA ARG A 92 6.13 -16.86 6.87
C ARG A 92 6.36 -16.28 8.25
N VAL A 93 7.58 -16.42 8.79
CA VAL A 93 7.92 -15.93 10.13
C VAL A 93 7.78 -14.41 10.21
N THR A 94 8.29 -13.69 9.20
CA THR A 94 8.17 -12.22 9.13
C THR A 94 6.70 -11.79 9.11
N ALA A 95 5.87 -12.44 8.30
CA ALA A 95 4.44 -12.13 8.23
C ALA A 95 3.74 -12.39 9.58
N GLU A 96 4.03 -13.51 10.25
CA GLU A 96 3.49 -13.81 11.58
C GLU A 96 3.87 -12.73 12.62
N HIS A 97 5.12 -12.26 12.61
CA HIS A 97 5.53 -11.13 13.44
C HIS A 97 4.74 -9.86 13.13
N LEU A 98 4.55 -9.53 11.85
CA LEU A 98 3.73 -8.38 11.47
C LEU A 98 2.28 -8.50 11.94
N TRP A 99 1.68 -9.70 11.84
CA TRP A 99 0.32 -9.94 12.36
C TRP A 99 0.25 -9.77 13.88
N ASN A 100 1.24 -10.25 14.61
CA ASN A 100 1.34 -10.08 16.07
C ASN A 100 1.55 -8.62 16.48
N LEU A 101 2.20 -7.81 15.63
CA LEU A 101 2.31 -6.37 15.80
C LEU A 101 1.02 -5.61 15.44
N GLY A 102 0.01 -6.31 14.90
CA GLY A 102 -1.31 -5.76 14.62
C GLY A 102 -1.50 -5.24 13.20
N PHE A 103 -0.59 -5.50 12.25
CA PHE A 103 -0.81 -5.12 10.87
C PHE A 103 -1.94 -5.93 10.23
N ASP A 104 -2.68 -5.29 9.30
CA ASP A 104 -3.76 -5.89 8.52
C ASP A 104 -3.30 -6.38 7.17
N ALA A 105 -2.25 -5.78 6.60
CA ALA A 105 -1.66 -6.20 5.33
C ALA A 105 -0.16 -5.93 5.28
N VAL A 106 0.51 -6.63 4.38
CA VAL A 106 1.92 -6.43 4.03
C VAL A 106 2.06 -6.10 2.54
N ILE A 107 2.97 -5.18 2.21
CA ILE A 107 3.42 -5.01 0.82
C ILE A 107 4.61 -5.94 0.59
N ALA A 108 4.47 -6.82 -0.41
CA ALA A 108 5.48 -7.78 -0.82
C ALA A 108 6.02 -7.44 -2.22
N ASN A 109 7.27 -7.80 -2.48
CA ASN A 109 7.86 -7.73 -3.81
C ASN A 109 7.77 -9.11 -4.47
N PRO A 110 7.09 -9.27 -5.61
CA PRO A 110 6.87 -10.58 -6.23
C PRO A 110 8.14 -11.21 -6.82
N ILE A 111 9.28 -10.51 -6.80
CA ILE A 111 10.57 -11.08 -7.23
C ILE A 111 10.95 -12.38 -6.48
N MET A 112 10.35 -12.61 -5.32
CA MET A 112 10.49 -13.87 -4.58
C MET A 112 9.93 -15.11 -5.30
N GLY A 113 9.24 -14.92 -6.43
CA GLY A 113 8.65 -15.98 -7.23
C GLY A 113 7.19 -16.29 -6.87
N LEU A 114 6.49 -16.89 -7.85
CA LEU A 114 5.04 -17.13 -7.79
C LEU A 114 4.63 -18.04 -6.63
N ASP A 115 5.38 -19.12 -6.37
CA ASP A 115 4.97 -20.09 -5.34
C ASP A 115 5.19 -19.52 -3.92
N SER A 116 6.27 -18.77 -3.70
CA SER A 116 6.47 -18.03 -2.45
C SER A 116 5.35 -17.02 -2.23
N LEU A 117 4.92 -16.32 -3.29
CA LEU A 117 3.81 -15.38 -3.22
C LEU A 117 2.48 -16.09 -2.90
N LYS A 118 2.17 -17.21 -3.55
CA LYS A 118 0.96 -18.01 -3.25
C LYS A 118 0.93 -18.48 -1.79
N ASN A 119 2.06 -18.94 -1.27
CA ASN A 119 2.17 -19.39 0.11
C ASN A 119 1.96 -18.25 1.11
N LEU A 120 2.52 -17.07 0.83
CA LEU A 120 2.32 -15.86 1.65
C LEU A 120 0.84 -15.45 1.66
N VAL A 121 0.18 -15.41 0.48
CA VAL A 121 -1.24 -15.07 0.35
C VAL A 121 -2.12 -16.07 1.11
N LYS A 122 -1.88 -17.38 0.94
CA LYS A 122 -2.62 -18.43 1.66
C LYS A 122 -2.53 -18.27 3.16
N SER A 123 -1.32 -18.00 3.68
CA SER A 123 -1.10 -17.75 5.12
C SER A 123 -1.80 -16.48 5.59
N ALA A 124 -1.69 -15.38 4.84
CA ALA A 124 -2.34 -14.12 5.19
C ALA A 124 -3.86 -14.26 5.23
N HIS A 125 -4.47 -14.83 4.19
CA HIS A 125 -5.93 -15.00 4.09
C HIS A 125 -6.48 -15.90 5.21
N LYS A 126 -5.75 -16.96 5.61
CA LYS A 126 -6.13 -17.82 6.75
C LYS A 126 -6.28 -16.99 8.05
N ASN A 127 -5.49 -15.93 8.20
CA ASN A 127 -5.50 -15.02 9.34
C ASN A 127 -6.38 -13.78 9.14
N GLY A 128 -7.17 -13.69 8.06
CA GLY A 128 -7.96 -12.51 7.69
C GLY A 128 -7.12 -11.29 7.33
N LYS A 129 -5.85 -11.51 6.99
CA LYS A 129 -4.87 -10.49 6.61
C LYS A 129 -4.74 -10.36 5.09
N GLY A 130 -4.11 -9.28 4.61
CA GLY A 130 -3.96 -9.00 3.19
C GLY A 130 -2.52 -9.02 2.71
N VAL A 131 -2.35 -9.28 1.41
CA VAL A 131 -1.09 -9.14 0.69
C VAL A 131 -1.30 -8.20 -0.49
N ILE A 132 -0.50 -7.15 -0.55
CA ILE A 132 -0.43 -6.21 -1.67
C ILE A 132 0.92 -6.42 -2.33
N THR A 133 0.99 -6.61 -3.65
CA THR A 133 2.27 -6.81 -4.33
C THR A 133 2.73 -5.59 -5.09
N LEU A 134 4.02 -5.35 -5.07
CA LEU A 134 4.65 -4.35 -5.90
C LEU A 134 4.58 -4.80 -7.37
N CYS A 135 3.90 -4.01 -8.20
CA CYS A 135 3.82 -4.26 -9.64
C CYS A 135 4.73 -3.29 -10.41
N HIS A 136 4.67 -1.99 -10.05
CA HIS A 136 5.52 -0.96 -10.64
C HIS A 136 5.77 0.17 -9.64
N MET A 137 7.02 0.55 -9.41
CA MET A 137 7.38 1.64 -8.49
C MET A 137 7.03 3.02 -9.05
N SER A 138 6.92 4.02 -8.16
CA SER A 138 6.71 5.42 -8.51
C SER A 138 7.99 6.19 -8.85
N ALA A 139 9.16 5.63 -8.55
CA ALA A 139 10.45 6.26 -8.83
C ALA A 139 10.78 6.21 -10.33
N PRO A 140 11.49 7.23 -10.89
CA PRO A 140 11.89 7.25 -12.29
C PRO A 140 12.69 6.03 -12.73
N GLU A 141 13.50 5.46 -11.84
CA GLU A 141 14.33 4.27 -12.05
C GLU A 141 13.51 3.02 -12.34
N ALA A 142 12.21 3.05 -12.06
CA ALA A 142 11.30 1.96 -12.40
C ALA A 142 11.31 1.63 -13.90
N LYS A 143 11.58 2.62 -14.76
CA LYS A 143 11.73 2.41 -16.21
C LYS A 143 12.89 1.49 -16.57
N LEU A 144 13.94 1.46 -15.76
CA LEU A 144 15.13 0.61 -15.99
C LEU A 144 14.96 -0.81 -15.46
N SER A 145 13.97 -1.05 -14.59
CA SER A 145 13.73 -2.34 -13.95
C SER A 145 12.39 -2.94 -14.33
N TYR A 146 11.28 -2.31 -13.96
CA TYR A 146 9.94 -2.86 -14.17
C TYR A 146 9.49 -2.86 -15.64
N ASP A 147 10.01 -1.95 -16.46
CA ASP A 147 9.79 -1.89 -17.91
C ASP A 147 10.77 -2.77 -18.69
N MET A 148 11.72 -3.44 -17.99
CA MET A 148 12.64 -4.38 -18.63
C MET A 148 11.89 -5.45 -19.37
N GLU A 149 12.28 -5.68 -20.61
CA GLU A 149 11.73 -6.75 -21.42
C GLU A 149 12.31 -8.11 -21.00
N ILE A 150 11.44 -9.07 -20.78
CA ILE A 150 11.79 -10.43 -20.39
C ILE A 150 11.17 -11.45 -21.37
N LYS A 151 11.81 -12.59 -21.51
CA LYS A 151 11.32 -13.72 -22.34
C LYS A 151 11.04 -14.93 -21.43
N MET A 152 9.78 -15.11 -21.05
CA MET A 152 9.28 -16.29 -20.33
C MET A 152 8.11 -16.88 -21.13
N GLY A 153 8.42 -17.71 -22.09
CA GLY A 153 7.47 -18.22 -23.09
C GLY A 153 7.14 -17.16 -24.16
N LYS A 154 6.54 -16.04 -23.75
CA LYS A 154 6.29 -14.85 -24.60
C LYS A 154 7.15 -13.66 -24.16
N LYS A 155 7.38 -12.72 -25.08
CA LYS A 155 8.02 -11.45 -24.83
C LYS A 155 7.06 -10.53 -24.08
N GLN A 156 7.47 -10.00 -22.92
CA GLN A 156 6.65 -9.10 -22.09
C GLN A 156 7.54 -8.26 -21.19
N GLN A 157 6.99 -7.17 -20.60
CA GLN A 157 7.68 -6.39 -19.60
C GLN A 157 7.58 -7.04 -18.21
N LEU A 158 8.57 -6.80 -17.33
CA LEU A 158 8.62 -7.42 -16.01
C LEU A 158 7.36 -7.11 -15.18
N TYR A 159 6.84 -5.85 -15.21
CA TYR A 159 5.63 -5.51 -14.48
C TYR A 159 4.39 -6.32 -14.95
N GLN A 160 4.35 -6.70 -16.23
CA GLN A 160 3.26 -7.54 -16.75
C GLN A 160 3.32 -8.96 -16.19
N LEU A 161 4.53 -9.52 -16.04
CA LEU A 161 4.73 -10.78 -15.33
C LEU A 161 4.26 -10.67 -13.87
N PHE A 162 4.64 -9.60 -13.17
CA PHE A 162 4.25 -9.38 -11.79
C PHE A 162 2.72 -9.22 -11.63
N LEU A 163 2.07 -8.53 -12.57
CA LEU A 163 0.61 -8.46 -12.62
C LEU A 163 -0.02 -9.85 -12.79
N ASN A 164 0.50 -10.67 -13.72
CA ASN A 164 0.01 -12.02 -13.92
C ASN A 164 0.18 -12.90 -12.68
N TRP A 165 1.30 -12.77 -11.97
CA TRP A 165 1.54 -13.49 -10.72
C TRP A 165 0.60 -13.00 -9.60
N ALA A 166 0.35 -11.71 -9.53
CA ALA A 166 -0.61 -11.13 -8.58
C ALA A 166 -2.03 -11.71 -8.79
N LEU A 167 -2.49 -11.77 -10.03
CA LEU A 167 -3.77 -12.36 -10.40
C LEU A 167 -3.82 -13.86 -10.06
N THR A 168 -2.78 -14.60 -10.43
CA THR A 168 -2.69 -16.05 -10.20
C THR A 168 -2.63 -16.40 -8.72
N ALA A 169 -1.91 -15.61 -7.92
CA ALA A 169 -1.80 -15.80 -6.48
C ALA A 169 -3.01 -15.26 -5.71
N LYS A 170 -3.92 -14.52 -6.38
CA LYS A 170 -5.12 -13.90 -5.78
C LYS A 170 -4.76 -12.95 -4.64
N VAL A 171 -3.76 -12.08 -4.85
CA VAL A 171 -3.42 -11.03 -3.88
C VAL A 171 -4.57 -10.04 -3.72
N ASP A 172 -4.59 -9.27 -2.63
CA ASP A 172 -5.64 -8.28 -2.37
C ASP A 172 -5.51 -7.00 -3.22
N GLY A 173 -4.30 -6.72 -3.71
CA GLY A 173 -4.03 -5.60 -4.59
C GLY A 173 -2.60 -5.52 -5.07
N ILE A 174 -2.36 -4.51 -5.91
CA ILE A 174 -1.05 -4.22 -6.48
C ILE A 174 -0.67 -2.76 -6.27
N VAL A 175 0.62 -2.50 -6.09
CA VAL A 175 1.18 -1.13 -6.09
C VAL A 175 1.61 -0.77 -7.50
N VAL A 176 1.06 0.35 -8.02
CA VAL A 176 1.49 0.97 -9.28
C VAL A 176 1.69 2.46 -9.04
N GLY A 177 2.87 2.98 -9.35
CA GLY A 177 3.24 4.37 -9.10
C GLY A 177 2.34 5.38 -9.81
N ALA A 178 1.91 6.43 -9.11
CA ALA A 178 1.06 7.50 -9.62
C ALA A 178 1.70 8.31 -10.77
N THR A 179 3.02 8.21 -10.92
CA THR A 179 3.79 8.84 -12.00
C THR A 179 3.68 8.09 -13.34
N PHE A 180 2.98 6.94 -13.38
CA PHE A 180 2.83 6.09 -14.55
C PHE A 180 1.35 5.78 -14.86
N PRO A 181 0.53 6.80 -15.24
CA PRO A 181 -0.91 6.64 -15.45
C PRO A 181 -1.25 5.62 -16.55
N LYS A 182 -0.44 5.51 -17.60
CA LYS A 182 -0.62 4.50 -18.67
C LYS A 182 -0.47 3.07 -18.15
N ILE A 183 0.46 2.84 -17.22
CA ILE A 183 0.64 1.51 -16.59
C ILE A 183 -0.52 1.22 -15.64
N ILE A 184 -1.01 2.22 -14.88
CA ILE A 184 -2.23 2.09 -14.07
C ILE A 184 -3.40 1.66 -14.95
N GLN A 185 -3.62 2.34 -16.07
CA GLN A 185 -4.71 2.04 -17.01
C GLN A 185 -4.60 0.61 -17.56
N TYR A 186 -3.39 0.19 -17.97
CA TYR A 186 -3.14 -1.18 -18.40
C TYR A 186 -3.48 -2.19 -17.30
N CYS A 187 -2.93 -2.00 -16.09
CA CYS A 187 -3.18 -2.89 -14.96
C CYS A 187 -4.67 -2.93 -14.58
N SER A 188 -5.36 -1.79 -14.58
CA SER A 188 -6.78 -1.69 -14.28
C SER A 188 -7.62 -2.49 -15.28
N LYS A 189 -7.31 -2.38 -16.57
CA LYS A 189 -7.99 -3.13 -17.63
C LYS A 189 -7.79 -4.65 -17.47
N GLN A 190 -6.57 -5.09 -17.16
CA GLN A 190 -6.26 -6.53 -16.99
C GLN A 190 -6.81 -7.10 -15.68
N ALA A 191 -6.75 -6.32 -14.60
CA ALA A 191 -7.18 -6.76 -13.27
C ALA A 191 -8.71 -6.77 -13.11
N GLY A 192 -9.41 -5.88 -13.79
CA GLY A 192 -10.85 -5.69 -13.62
C GLY A 192 -11.23 -5.45 -12.16
N LYS A 193 -12.19 -6.20 -11.63
CA LYS A 193 -12.63 -6.14 -10.22
C LYS A 193 -11.85 -7.07 -9.28
N ASN A 194 -10.91 -7.87 -9.82
CA ASN A 194 -10.21 -8.90 -9.04
C ASN A 194 -9.15 -8.32 -8.11
N LEU A 195 -8.43 -7.28 -8.55
CA LEU A 195 -7.37 -6.62 -7.78
C LEU A 195 -7.68 -5.14 -7.56
N SER A 196 -7.29 -4.64 -6.40
CA SER A 196 -7.26 -3.19 -6.14
C SER A 196 -5.90 -2.61 -6.50
N ILE A 197 -5.88 -1.40 -7.08
CA ILE A 197 -4.66 -0.67 -7.41
C ILE A 197 -4.41 0.39 -6.34
N PHE A 198 -3.21 0.36 -5.77
CA PHE A 198 -2.71 1.27 -4.76
C PHE A 198 -1.62 2.14 -5.38
N SER A 199 -1.83 3.46 -5.45
CA SER A 199 -0.89 4.35 -6.16
C SER A 199 -0.18 5.32 -5.22
N PRO A 200 1.09 5.05 -4.87
CA PRO A 200 1.97 6.02 -4.23
C PRO A 200 2.52 7.04 -5.24
N GLY A 201 2.97 8.20 -4.73
CA GLY A 201 3.64 9.22 -5.54
C GLY A 201 2.75 10.36 -5.98
N VAL A 202 1.55 10.48 -5.41
CA VAL A 202 0.64 11.62 -5.64
C VAL A 202 1.21 12.89 -4.99
N GLY A 203 1.21 13.98 -5.73
CA GLY A 203 1.69 15.30 -5.31
C GLY A 203 3.22 15.38 -5.35
N THR A 204 3.92 15.23 -4.25
CA THR A 204 5.37 15.49 -4.12
C THR A 204 6.25 14.76 -5.17
N GLN A 205 5.82 13.62 -5.70
CA GLN A 205 6.54 12.90 -6.75
C GLN A 205 6.00 13.22 -8.17
N GLY A 206 5.06 14.15 -8.30
CA GLY A 206 4.52 14.61 -9.58
C GLY A 206 3.24 13.92 -10.06
N GLY A 207 2.76 12.89 -9.37
CA GLY A 207 1.49 12.24 -9.73
C GLY A 207 0.28 13.14 -9.43
N SER A 208 -0.68 13.22 -10.37
CA SER A 208 -1.96 13.91 -10.18
C SER A 208 -3.01 12.95 -9.63
N ALA A 209 -3.69 13.32 -8.52
CA ALA A 209 -4.73 12.48 -7.94
C ALA A 209 -5.88 12.20 -8.93
N ASN A 210 -6.36 13.25 -9.63
CA ASN A 210 -7.44 13.12 -10.61
C ASN A 210 -7.03 12.22 -11.78
N GLU A 211 -5.82 12.39 -12.31
CA GLU A 211 -5.32 11.59 -13.43
C GLU A 211 -5.20 10.10 -13.06
N VAL A 212 -4.66 9.77 -11.87
CA VAL A 212 -4.52 8.35 -11.48
C VAL A 212 -5.85 7.71 -11.15
N ILE A 213 -6.81 8.47 -10.59
CA ILE A 213 -8.16 7.97 -10.31
C ILE A 213 -8.86 7.65 -11.64
N SER A 214 -8.82 8.58 -12.62
CA SER A 214 -9.39 8.34 -13.95
C SER A 214 -8.70 7.21 -14.72
N SER A 215 -7.43 6.94 -14.42
CA SER A 215 -6.67 5.80 -14.96
C SER A 215 -7.02 4.46 -14.30
N GLY A 216 -7.81 4.44 -13.20
CA GLY A 216 -8.30 3.23 -12.57
C GLY A 216 -7.68 2.88 -11.22
N THR A 217 -6.96 3.80 -10.59
CA THR A 217 -6.49 3.64 -9.20
C THR A 217 -7.67 3.52 -8.24
N ASN A 218 -7.59 2.55 -7.32
CA ASN A 218 -8.59 2.37 -6.27
C ASN A 218 -8.24 3.09 -4.97
N TYR A 219 -6.95 3.16 -4.62
CA TYR A 219 -6.49 3.77 -3.37
C TYR A 219 -5.27 4.66 -3.61
N LEU A 220 -5.31 5.89 -3.10
CA LEU A 220 -4.20 6.83 -3.12
C LEU A 220 -3.32 6.60 -1.89
N ILE A 221 -2.02 6.37 -2.06
CA ILE A 221 -1.05 6.34 -0.96
C ILE A 221 -0.32 7.67 -0.95
N VAL A 222 -0.56 8.50 0.06
CA VAL A 222 -0.04 9.87 0.13
C VAL A 222 0.69 10.10 1.45
N GLY A 223 1.92 10.56 1.38
CA GLY A 223 2.77 10.85 2.54
C GLY A 223 3.10 12.33 2.63
N ARG A 224 4.28 12.71 2.13
CA ARG A 224 4.85 14.07 2.24
C ARG A 224 3.92 15.19 1.80
N THR A 225 3.09 14.98 0.80
CA THR A 225 2.09 15.97 0.35
C THR A 225 1.12 16.39 1.47
N ILE A 226 0.74 15.43 2.32
CA ILE A 226 -0.09 15.70 3.50
C ILE A 226 0.78 16.18 4.65
N LEU A 227 1.82 15.41 5.01
CA LEU A 227 2.58 15.60 6.25
C LEU A 227 3.39 16.89 6.29
N ASN A 228 3.89 17.36 5.14
CA ASN A 228 4.68 18.59 5.04
C ASN A 228 3.83 19.85 4.72
N SER A 229 2.51 19.68 4.63
CA SER A 229 1.61 20.81 4.41
C SER A 229 1.48 21.68 5.67
N LYS A 230 1.31 22.99 5.48
CA LYS A 230 0.91 23.92 6.57
C LYS A 230 -0.47 23.57 7.14
N ASN A 231 -1.33 22.91 6.36
CA ASN A 231 -2.65 22.46 6.79
C ASN A 231 -2.90 21.00 6.31
N PRO A 232 -2.38 19.99 7.01
CA PRO A 232 -2.52 18.58 6.64
C PRO A 232 -3.98 18.13 6.53
N THR A 233 -4.85 18.64 7.41
CA THR A 233 -6.29 18.32 7.44
C THR A 233 -6.98 18.76 6.15
N ARG A 234 -6.69 19.99 5.67
CA ARG A 234 -7.25 20.50 4.43
C ARG A 234 -6.84 19.63 3.24
N ILE A 235 -5.55 19.31 3.13
CA ILE A 235 -5.05 18.48 2.02
C ILE A 235 -5.64 17.07 2.07
N ALA A 236 -5.72 16.46 3.24
CA ALA A 236 -6.32 15.13 3.38
C ALA A 236 -7.81 15.13 2.97
N LYS A 237 -8.56 16.17 3.35
CA LYS A 237 -9.96 16.36 2.95
C LYS A 237 -10.13 16.57 1.44
N GLU A 238 -9.28 17.40 0.82
CA GLU A 238 -9.29 17.61 -0.65
C GLU A 238 -9.05 16.28 -1.39
N LEU A 239 -8.04 15.50 -0.97
CA LEU A 239 -7.75 14.19 -1.56
C LEU A 239 -8.88 13.19 -1.33
N GLN A 240 -9.52 13.22 -0.16
CA GLN A 240 -10.71 12.40 0.13
C GLN A 240 -11.82 12.71 -0.88
N LEU A 241 -12.17 13.99 -1.06
CA LEU A 241 -13.22 14.40 -2.00
C LEU A 241 -12.90 13.97 -3.43
N GLN A 242 -11.67 14.19 -3.90
CA GLN A 242 -11.22 13.70 -5.20
C GLN A 242 -11.37 12.18 -5.33
N SER A 243 -11.07 11.42 -4.26
CA SER A 243 -11.17 9.96 -4.26
C SER A 243 -12.61 9.42 -4.37
N PHE A 244 -13.61 10.27 -4.13
CA PHE A 244 -15.03 9.99 -4.38
C PHE A 244 -15.49 10.38 -5.79
N GLY A 245 -14.64 11.03 -6.60
CA GLY A 245 -15.02 11.57 -7.91
C GLY A 245 -15.81 12.87 -7.82
N LYS A 246 -15.54 13.66 -6.76
CA LYS A 246 -16.18 14.94 -6.49
C LYS A 246 -15.19 16.09 -6.65
#